data_bcd0df01c22381ac9282682a03131987
#
_entry.id   bcd0df01c22381ac9282682a03131987
#
_cell.length_a   1.000
_cell.length_b   1.000
_cell.length_c   1.000
_cell.angle_alpha   90.00
_cell.angle_beta   90.00
_cell.angle_gamma   90.00
#
_symmetry.space_group_name_H-M   'P 1'
#
loop_
_entity.id
_entity.type
_entity.pdbx_description
1 polymer ?
#
loop_
_entity_poly.entity_id
_entity_poly.type
_entity_poly.pdbx_seq_one_letter_code
_entity_poly.pdbx_strand_id
1 'polypeptide(L)'
;GSGKTTTLHSILKHLNTPDTKIWTAEDPVEITQKGLRQVQINRKAGIDFALVMRAFLRADPDIIMVGESRDKETVAMGVEASLTGHLVFSTLHTNSAPESITRLLDMGMDPFNFADALLGILAQRLAKKLCDCKEAYLPDTDELRLFLAEYSDELRHSRAWKLDYAGETQKLLESWKNVYGQDGQLKFYRHVGCDKCNGTGYKGRIGLHELLIADDDIKKLIQERARVAEIFAASVEGGMRTLKMDGMEKILIGLTDLKMVRSVCIK
;
A
#
# COMPACT_ATOMS: atom_id res chain seq x y z
N GLY A 1 -2.24 -4.77 12.65
CA GLY A 1 -2.91 -3.52 12.69
C GLY A 1 -2.57 -2.44 11.67
N SER A 2 -2.17 -2.79 10.40
CA SER A 2 -1.90 -1.77 9.35
C SER A 2 -3.15 -1.29 8.60
N GLY A 3 -4.36 -1.79 8.93
CA GLY A 3 -5.61 -1.41 8.29
C GLY A 3 -5.96 -2.17 7.01
N LYS A 4 -5.29 -3.28 6.70
CA LYS A 4 -5.54 -4.09 5.49
C LYS A 4 -6.99 -4.50 5.33
N THR A 5 -7.59 -5.07 6.37
CA THR A 5 -9.00 -5.50 6.38
C THR A 5 -9.94 -4.34 6.05
N THR A 6 -9.72 -3.18 6.68
CA THR A 6 -10.55 -1.98 6.42
C THR A 6 -10.42 -1.51 4.97
N THR A 7 -9.22 -1.49 4.42
CA THR A 7 -8.98 -1.09 3.02
C THR A 7 -9.62 -2.07 2.04
N LEU A 8 -9.43 -3.39 2.23
CA LEU A 8 -10.07 -4.41 1.40
C LEU A 8 -11.59 -4.31 1.44
N HIS A 9 -12.18 -4.22 2.62
CA HIS A 9 -13.63 -4.07 2.75
C HIS A 9 -14.17 -2.77 2.14
N SER A 10 -13.37 -1.68 2.14
CA SER A 10 -13.73 -0.45 1.42
C SER A 10 -13.72 -0.64 -0.09
N ILE A 11 -12.73 -1.37 -0.63
CA ILE A 11 -12.67 -1.71 -2.06
C ILE A 11 -13.85 -2.61 -2.43
N LEU A 12 -14.10 -3.67 -1.66
CA LEU A 12 -15.22 -4.58 -1.92
C LEU A 12 -16.56 -3.86 -1.86
N LYS A 13 -16.74 -2.92 -0.92
CA LYS A 13 -17.95 -2.09 -0.85
C LYS A 13 -18.16 -1.26 -2.11
N HIS A 14 -17.08 -0.72 -2.68
CA HIS A 14 -17.14 0.04 -3.93
C HIS A 14 -17.51 -0.84 -5.13
N LEU A 15 -17.00 -2.07 -5.16
CA LEU A 15 -17.25 -3.03 -6.25
C LEU A 15 -18.56 -3.81 -6.10
N ASN A 16 -19.20 -3.75 -4.93
CA ASN A 16 -20.40 -4.51 -4.62
C ASN A 16 -21.64 -3.88 -5.25
N THR A 17 -21.97 -4.34 -6.44
CA THR A 17 -23.19 -3.98 -7.18
C THR A 17 -24.17 -5.16 -7.18
N PRO A 18 -25.46 -4.97 -7.53
CA PRO A 18 -26.44 -6.06 -7.65
C PRO A 18 -26.02 -7.18 -8.60
N ASP A 19 -25.24 -6.84 -9.64
CA ASP A 19 -24.80 -7.75 -10.70
C ASP A 19 -23.44 -8.39 -10.43
N THR A 20 -22.79 -8.05 -9.30
CA THR A 20 -21.44 -8.52 -8.96
C THR A 20 -21.50 -9.56 -7.85
N LYS A 21 -21.00 -10.77 -8.13
CA LYS A 21 -20.97 -11.88 -7.19
C LYS A 21 -19.63 -11.93 -6.46
N ILE A 22 -19.60 -11.49 -5.20
CA ILE A 22 -18.42 -11.41 -4.38
C ILE A 22 -18.42 -12.48 -3.29
N TRP A 23 -17.36 -13.30 -3.26
CA TRP A 23 -17.12 -14.30 -2.23
C TRP A 23 -15.87 -13.95 -1.43
N THR A 24 -15.93 -14.10 -0.11
CA THR A 24 -14.78 -13.85 0.76
C THR A 24 -14.52 -15.05 1.68
N ALA A 25 -13.24 -15.36 1.90
CA ALA A 25 -12.77 -16.31 2.90
C ALA A 25 -11.95 -15.55 3.94
N GLU A 26 -12.36 -15.54 5.20
CA GLU A 26 -11.79 -14.68 6.25
C GLU A 26 -11.54 -15.47 7.56
N ASP A 27 -10.49 -15.09 8.30
CA ASP A 27 -10.10 -15.75 9.56
C ASP A 27 -9.75 -14.71 10.64
N PRO A 28 -10.75 -14.22 11.42
CA PRO A 28 -12.20 -14.36 11.25
C PRO A 28 -12.84 -13.29 10.34
N VAL A 29 -14.17 -13.34 10.14
CA VAL A 29 -14.93 -12.22 9.57
C VAL A 29 -15.00 -11.08 10.58
N GLU A 30 -14.31 -9.96 10.30
CA GLU A 30 -14.29 -8.78 11.18
C GLU A 30 -15.38 -7.76 10.79
N ILE A 31 -15.68 -7.62 9.51
CA ILE A 31 -16.60 -6.63 8.96
C ILE A 31 -17.64 -7.36 8.11
N THR A 32 -18.90 -7.30 8.51
CA THR A 32 -19.99 -7.86 7.73
C THR A 32 -20.52 -6.84 6.73
N GLN A 33 -20.67 -7.23 5.47
CA GLN A 33 -21.26 -6.39 4.41
C GLN A 33 -22.41 -7.09 3.71
N LYS A 34 -23.53 -6.38 3.56
CA LYS A 34 -24.68 -6.86 2.78
C LYS A 34 -24.26 -7.05 1.31
N GLY A 35 -24.64 -8.16 0.71
CA GLY A 35 -24.33 -8.50 -0.68
C GLY A 35 -23.07 -9.36 -0.84
N LEU A 36 -22.17 -9.40 0.14
CA LEU A 36 -21.03 -10.32 0.14
C LEU A 36 -21.43 -11.71 0.65
N ARG A 37 -20.85 -12.73 0.07
CA ARG A 37 -20.90 -14.11 0.56
C ARG A 37 -19.65 -14.40 1.34
N GLN A 38 -19.71 -14.17 2.66
CA GLN A 38 -18.56 -14.21 3.56
C GLN A 38 -18.47 -15.57 4.25
N VAL A 39 -17.39 -16.30 4.04
CA VAL A 39 -17.11 -17.59 4.67
C VAL A 39 -16.02 -17.41 5.72
N GLN A 40 -16.35 -17.76 6.96
CA GLN A 40 -15.36 -17.76 8.03
C GLN A 40 -14.63 -19.10 8.09
N ILE A 41 -13.31 -19.03 8.11
CA ILE A 41 -12.42 -20.18 8.30
C ILE A 41 -12.65 -20.81 9.68
N ASN A 42 -12.74 -22.13 9.71
CA ASN A 42 -12.85 -22.91 10.95
C ASN A 42 -11.98 -24.17 10.85
N ARG A 43 -10.73 -24.04 11.19
CA ARG A 43 -9.75 -25.14 11.08
C ARG A 43 -10.12 -26.35 11.94
N LYS A 44 -10.79 -26.14 13.08
CA LYS A 44 -11.26 -27.24 13.94
C LYS A 44 -12.32 -28.10 13.26
N ALA A 45 -13.11 -27.50 12.38
CA ALA A 45 -14.10 -28.19 11.56
C ALA A 45 -13.57 -28.62 10.19
N GLY A 46 -12.26 -28.50 9.95
CA GLY A 46 -11.63 -28.83 8.67
C GLY A 46 -11.87 -27.83 7.55
N ILE A 47 -12.39 -26.63 7.87
CA ILE A 47 -12.64 -25.55 6.90
C ILE A 47 -11.44 -24.62 6.88
N ASP A 48 -10.56 -24.79 5.92
CA ASP A 48 -9.39 -23.96 5.66
C ASP A 48 -9.52 -23.15 4.37
N PHE A 49 -8.56 -22.26 4.10
CA PHE A 49 -8.59 -21.40 2.91
C PHE A 49 -8.56 -22.21 1.61
N ALA A 50 -7.79 -23.27 1.54
CA ALA A 50 -7.66 -24.12 0.35
C ALA A 50 -8.98 -24.81 0.00
N LEU A 51 -9.66 -25.39 1.00
CA LEU A 51 -10.97 -26.00 0.82
C LEU A 51 -12.01 -24.99 0.31
N VAL A 52 -12.05 -23.81 0.94
CA VAL A 52 -12.99 -22.75 0.59
C VAL A 52 -12.72 -22.23 -0.82
N MET A 53 -11.45 -22.02 -1.19
CA MET A 53 -11.07 -21.60 -2.54
C MET A 53 -11.52 -22.59 -3.60
N ARG A 54 -11.34 -23.90 -3.37
CA ARG A 54 -11.85 -24.94 -4.30
C ARG A 54 -13.37 -24.87 -4.49
N ALA A 55 -14.10 -24.52 -3.45
CA ALA A 55 -15.55 -24.33 -3.54
C ALA A 55 -15.91 -23.05 -4.31
N PHE A 56 -15.17 -21.97 -4.10
CA PHE A 56 -15.38 -20.69 -4.81
C PHE A 56 -15.20 -20.83 -6.31
N LEU A 57 -14.17 -21.49 -6.77
CA LEU A 57 -13.91 -21.74 -8.20
C LEU A 57 -15.05 -22.48 -8.92
N ARG A 58 -15.90 -23.20 -8.17
CA ARG A 58 -17.09 -23.89 -8.70
C ARG A 58 -18.37 -23.09 -8.54
N ALA A 59 -18.31 -21.97 -7.85
CA ALA A 59 -19.48 -21.14 -7.53
C ALA A 59 -19.67 -19.97 -8.49
N ASP A 60 -18.79 -19.86 -9.50
CA ASP A 60 -18.81 -18.82 -10.54
C ASP A 60 -18.88 -17.40 -9.94
N PRO A 61 -17.91 -16.98 -9.13
CA PRO A 61 -17.84 -15.63 -8.60
C PRO A 61 -17.20 -14.68 -9.62
N ASP A 62 -17.55 -13.39 -9.54
CA ASP A 62 -16.82 -12.34 -10.26
C ASP A 62 -15.57 -11.91 -9.48
N ILE A 63 -15.70 -11.82 -8.16
CA ILE A 63 -14.65 -11.36 -7.26
C ILE A 63 -14.46 -12.35 -6.12
N ILE A 64 -13.21 -12.67 -5.85
CA ILE A 64 -12.78 -13.51 -4.71
C ILE A 64 -11.89 -12.68 -3.79
N MET A 65 -12.15 -12.69 -2.49
CA MET A 65 -11.23 -12.13 -1.50
C MET A 65 -10.78 -13.23 -0.53
N VAL A 66 -9.47 -13.40 -0.43
CA VAL A 66 -8.81 -14.28 0.55
C VAL A 66 -8.19 -13.42 1.63
N GLY A 67 -8.71 -13.52 2.84
CA GLY A 67 -8.30 -12.68 3.97
C GLY A 67 -6.80 -12.73 4.24
N GLU A 68 -6.16 -13.89 3.98
CA GLU A 68 -4.71 -14.05 4.10
C GLU A 68 -4.20 -15.22 3.26
N SER A 69 -3.09 -14.99 2.54
CA SER A 69 -2.36 -16.01 1.79
C SER A 69 -1.06 -16.37 2.52
N ARG A 70 -1.10 -17.44 3.31
CA ARG A 70 0.05 -17.91 4.12
C ARG A 70 0.78 -19.09 3.52
N ASP A 71 0.13 -19.87 2.70
CA ASP A 71 0.64 -21.11 2.16
C ASP A 71 0.62 -21.12 0.63
N LYS A 72 1.48 -21.99 0.09
CA LYS A 72 1.66 -22.15 -1.36
C LYS A 72 0.36 -22.52 -2.08
N GLU A 73 -0.44 -23.40 -1.49
CA GLU A 73 -1.65 -23.92 -2.14
C GLU A 73 -2.69 -22.82 -2.30
N THR A 74 -2.94 -22.02 -1.24
CA THR A 74 -3.87 -20.89 -1.29
C THR A 74 -3.43 -19.85 -2.31
N VAL A 75 -2.14 -19.50 -2.35
CA VAL A 75 -1.60 -18.55 -3.34
C VAL A 75 -1.75 -19.08 -4.76
N ALA A 76 -1.39 -20.35 -5.00
CA ALA A 76 -1.48 -20.95 -6.33
C ALA A 76 -2.92 -20.96 -6.86
N MET A 77 -3.90 -21.28 -6.01
CA MET A 77 -5.32 -21.20 -6.39
C MET A 77 -5.78 -19.78 -6.68
N GLY A 78 -5.27 -18.78 -5.95
CA GLY A 78 -5.56 -17.37 -6.24
C GLY A 78 -5.00 -16.93 -7.60
N VAL A 79 -3.79 -17.35 -7.95
CA VAL A 79 -3.17 -17.10 -9.26
C VAL A 79 -3.97 -17.79 -10.36
N GLU A 80 -4.34 -19.06 -10.19
CA GLU A 80 -5.15 -19.82 -11.14
C GLU A 80 -6.53 -19.15 -11.36
N ALA A 81 -7.19 -18.75 -10.29
CA ALA A 81 -8.44 -18.01 -10.35
C ALA A 81 -8.30 -16.72 -11.16
N SER A 82 -7.22 -15.96 -10.95
CA SER A 82 -6.95 -14.74 -11.70
C SER A 82 -6.75 -15.01 -13.20
N LEU A 83 -6.03 -16.06 -13.56
CA LEU A 83 -5.78 -16.45 -14.95
C LEU A 83 -7.06 -16.95 -15.66
N THR A 84 -8.03 -17.44 -14.89
CA THR A 84 -9.32 -17.92 -15.41
C THR A 84 -10.43 -16.85 -15.39
N GLY A 85 -10.08 -15.59 -15.14
CA GLY A 85 -10.97 -14.44 -15.35
C GLY A 85 -11.61 -13.86 -14.08
N HIS A 86 -11.23 -14.34 -12.89
CA HIS A 86 -11.72 -13.80 -11.62
C HIS A 86 -10.85 -12.64 -11.14
N LEU A 87 -11.44 -11.60 -10.54
CA LEU A 87 -10.69 -10.60 -9.80
C LEU A 87 -10.41 -11.11 -8.38
N VAL A 88 -9.15 -11.30 -8.05
CA VAL A 88 -8.74 -11.87 -6.76
C VAL A 88 -8.02 -10.83 -5.92
N PHE A 89 -8.50 -10.66 -4.68
CA PHE A 89 -7.84 -9.87 -3.63
C PHE A 89 -7.32 -10.78 -2.55
N SER A 90 -6.13 -10.49 -2.05
CA SER A 90 -5.55 -11.20 -0.89
C SER A 90 -4.64 -10.30 -0.07
N THR A 91 -4.33 -10.72 1.16
CA THR A 91 -3.32 -10.05 1.98
C THR A 91 -2.09 -10.91 2.19
N LEU A 92 -0.97 -10.23 2.34
CA LEU A 92 0.33 -10.80 2.69
C LEU A 92 0.92 -10.07 3.90
N HIS A 93 1.90 -10.70 4.55
CA HIS A 93 2.72 -10.09 5.59
C HIS A 93 4.13 -9.83 5.05
N THR A 94 4.33 -8.63 4.52
CA THR A 94 5.60 -8.11 4.00
C THR A 94 5.75 -6.65 4.40
N ASN A 95 6.96 -6.10 4.25
CA ASN A 95 7.24 -4.71 4.66
C ASN A 95 7.05 -3.71 3.53
N SER A 96 7.15 -4.15 2.27
CA SER A 96 7.02 -3.30 1.08
C SER A 96 6.33 -4.06 -0.06
N ALA A 97 5.87 -3.34 -1.06
CA ALA A 97 5.24 -3.93 -2.23
C ALA A 97 6.25 -4.75 -3.08
N PRO A 98 7.47 -4.28 -3.37
CA PRO A 98 8.47 -5.09 -4.09
C PRO A 98 8.87 -6.38 -3.36
N GLU A 99 8.99 -6.35 -2.01
CA GLU A 99 9.28 -7.54 -1.20
C GLU A 99 8.18 -8.61 -1.33
N SER A 100 6.95 -8.21 -1.52
CA SER A 100 5.82 -9.13 -1.72
C SER A 100 5.98 -9.99 -2.98
N ILE A 101 6.55 -9.44 -4.05
CA ILE A 101 6.82 -10.18 -5.29
C ILE A 101 7.82 -11.31 -5.04
N THR A 102 8.97 -10.99 -4.46
CA THR A 102 9.98 -12.01 -4.15
C THR A 102 9.46 -13.04 -3.18
N ARG A 103 8.69 -12.63 -2.18
CA ARG A 103 8.05 -13.54 -1.22
C ARG A 103 7.13 -14.56 -1.89
N LEU A 104 6.30 -14.12 -2.86
CA LEU A 104 5.41 -15.02 -3.61
C LEU A 104 6.19 -15.97 -4.52
N LEU A 105 7.24 -15.49 -5.16
CA LEU A 105 8.14 -16.34 -5.97
C LEU A 105 8.85 -17.38 -5.11
N ASP A 106 9.31 -17.02 -3.90
CA ASP A 106 9.95 -17.92 -2.94
C ASP A 106 8.99 -18.98 -2.39
N MET A 107 7.69 -18.67 -2.32
CA MET A 107 6.65 -19.65 -2.01
C MET A 107 6.44 -20.68 -3.13
N GLY A 108 7.15 -20.54 -4.26
CA GLY A 108 7.16 -21.49 -5.37
C GLY A 108 6.11 -21.20 -6.44
N MET A 109 5.70 -19.94 -6.60
CA MET A 109 4.87 -19.54 -7.74
C MET A 109 5.67 -19.59 -9.03
N ASP A 110 5.03 -20.08 -10.09
CA ASP A 110 5.59 -19.97 -11.43
C ASP A 110 5.68 -18.48 -11.84
N PRO A 111 6.86 -17.99 -12.22
CA PRO A 111 7.06 -16.57 -12.48
C PRO A 111 6.27 -16.03 -13.66
N PHE A 112 6.00 -16.83 -14.68
CA PHE A 112 5.22 -16.41 -15.85
C PHE A 112 3.75 -16.29 -15.52
N ASN A 113 3.17 -17.33 -14.92
CA ASN A 113 1.76 -17.32 -14.48
C ASN A 113 1.51 -16.23 -13.44
N PHE A 114 2.45 -16.03 -12.50
CA PHE A 114 2.31 -14.99 -11.49
C PHE A 114 2.40 -13.59 -12.12
N ALA A 115 3.33 -13.34 -13.03
CA ALA A 115 3.43 -12.06 -13.75
C ALA A 115 2.15 -11.73 -14.54
N ASP A 116 1.55 -12.72 -15.19
CA ASP A 116 0.32 -12.52 -15.96
C ASP A 116 -0.90 -12.26 -15.06
N ALA A 117 -0.95 -12.91 -13.89
CA ALA A 117 -2.05 -12.76 -12.93
C ALA A 117 -1.99 -11.48 -12.12
N LEU A 118 -0.79 -10.93 -11.86
CA LEU A 118 -0.61 -9.79 -10.97
C LEU A 118 -1.04 -8.47 -11.63
N LEU A 119 -1.92 -7.73 -10.95
CA LEU A 119 -2.32 -6.37 -11.34
C LEU A 119 -1.57 -5.31 -10.54
N GLY A 120 -1.40 -5.52 -9.25
CA GLY A 120 -0.69 -4.59 -8.37
C GLY A 120 -0.62 -5.07 -6.94
N ILE A 121 0.21 -4.38 -6.15
CA ILE A 121 0.42 -4.65 -4.73
C ILE A 121 0.36 -3.33 -3.98
N LEU A 122 -0.50 -3.27 -2.97
CA LEU A 122 -0.62 -2.14 -2.06
C LEU A 122 0.02 -2.49 -0.71
N ALA A 123 1.16 -1.89 -0.39
CA ALA A 123 1.67 -1.88 0.97
C ALA A 123 1.07 -0.71 1.76
N GLN A 124 0.78 -0.94 3.03
CA GLN A 124 0.09 0.03 3.87
C GLN A 124 0.63 0.02 5.30
N ARG A 125 0.73 1.22 5.88
CA ARG A 125 0.99 1.45 7.31
C ARG A 125 0.01 2.50 7.84
N LEU A 126 -0.16 2.57 9.16
CA LEU A 126 -0.98 3.58 9.81
C LEU A 126 -0.10 4.47 10.67
N ALA A 127 -0.07 5.76 10.37
CA ALA A 127 0.54 6.80 11.19
C ALA A 127 -0.52 7.50 12.05
N LYS A 128 -0.13 8.11 13.18
CA LYS A 128 -1.03 8.97 13.94
C LYS A 128 -1.34 10.22 13.15
N LYS A 129 -2.61 10.61 13.12
CA LYS A 129 -3.09 11.84 12.49
C LYS A 129 -2.98 13.00 13.49
N LEU A 130 -2.47 14.14 13.02
CA LEU A 130 -2.48 15.38 13.82
C LEU A 130 -3.90 15.79 14.15
N CYS A 131 -4.10 16.23 15.39
CA CYS A 131 -5.36 16.82 15.84
C CYS A 131 -5.55 18.20 15.20
N ASP A 132 -6.79 18.68 15.17
CA ASP A 132 -7.12 20.00 14.62
C ASP A 132 -6.48 21.17 15.41
N CYS A 133 -6.00 20.90 16.66
CA CYS A 133 -5.23 21.86 17.46
C CYS A 133 -3.77 22.05 16.98
N LYS A 134 -3.36 21.40 15.91
CA LYS A 134 -2.04 21.59 15.31
C LYS A 134 -1.77 23.04 14.95
N GLU A 135 -0.50 23.43 15.04
CA GLU A 135 -0.05 24.75 14.61
C GLU A 135 0.77 24.67 13.34
N ALA A 136 0.45 25.54 12.38
CA ALA A 136 1.26 25.72 11.18
C ALA A 136 2.48 26.59 11.49
N TYR A 137 3.62 26.26 10.89
CA TYR A 137 4.83 27.06 10.95
C TYR A 137 5.62 27.00 9.64
N LEU A 138 6.48 27.97 9.43
CA LEU A 138 7.40 27.97 8.29
C LEU A 138 8.67 27.24 8.69
N PRO A 139 9.04 26.16 7.99
CA PRO A 139 10.31 25.50 8.24
C PRO A 139 11.48 26.44 7.92
N ASP A 140 12.54 26.35 8.69
CA ASP A 140 13.78 27.04 8.32
C ASP A 140 14.45 26.37 7.11
N THR A 141 15.48 27.02 6.58
CA THR A 141 16.18 26.56 5.36
C THR A 141 16.79 25.17 5.55
N ASP A 142 17.34 24.88 6.71
CA ASP A 142 17.97 23.59 7.00
C ASP A 142 16.95 22.49 7.17
N GLU A 143 15.86 22.76 7.87
CA GLU A 143 14.74 21.80 8.02
C GLU A 143 14.14 21.44 6.66
N LEU A 144 13.88 22.43 5.81
CA LEU A 144 13.35 22.20 4.47
C LEU A 144 14.35 21.42 3.59
N ARG A 145 15.65 21.75 3.68
CA ARG A 145 16.71 21.04 2.94
C ARG A 145 16.79 19.58 3.36
N LEU A 146 16.76 19.28 4.66
CA LEU A 146 16.81 17.92 5.17
C LEU A 146 15.56 17.13 4.78
N PHE A 147 14.39 17.77 4.82
CA PHE A 147 13.13 17.15 4.40
C PHE A 147 13.15 16.79 2.90
N LEU A 148 13.59 17.71 2.03
CA LEU A 148 13.79 17.45 0.60
C LEU A 148 14.77 16.33 0.35
N ALA A 149 15.92 16.33 1.03
CA ALA A 149 16.94 15.30 0.88
C ALA A 149 16.40 13.91 1.27
N GLU A 150 15.65 13.82 2.36
CA GLU A 150 15.06 12.56 2.80
C GLU A 150 14.03 11.98 1.81
N TYR A 151 13.23 12.85 1.18
CA TYR A 151 12.32 12.43 0.11
C TYR A 151 13.08 12.02 -1.16
N SER A 152 14.04 12.85 -1.56
CA SER A 152 14.83 12.65 -2.77
C SER A 152 15.70 11.38 -2.72
N ASP A 153 16.09 10.93 -1.52
CA ASP A 153 16.84 9.68 -1.34
C ASP A 153 16.05 8.46 -1.83
N GLU A 154 14.75 8.46 -1.71
CA GLU A 154 13.89 7.39 -2.24
C GLU A 154 13.90 7.37 -3.79
N LEU A 155 14.17 8.51 -4.44
CA LEU A 155 14.17 8.68 -5.89
C LEU A 155 15.57 8.51 -6.52
N ARG A 156 16.62 8.40 -5.72
CA ARG A 156 18.02 8.38 -6.19
C ARG A 156 18.36 7.31 -7.21
N HIS A 157 17.56 6.23 -7.26
CA HIS A 157 17.76 5.12 -8.21
C HIS A 157 17.05 5.33 -9.54
N SER A 158 16.16 6.30 -9.66
CA SER A 158 15.52 6.63 -10.92
C SER A 158 16.47 7.34 -11.88
N ARG A 159 16.19 7.21 -13.18
CA ARG A 159 17.10 7.69 -14.24
C ARG A 159 17.32 9.20 -14.20
N ALA A 160 16.25 9.98 -14.05
CA ALA A 160 16.34 11.44 -14.02
C ALA A 160 17.19 11.93 -12.83
N TRP A 161 17.00 11.34 -11.65
CA TRP A 161 17.74 11.70 -10.43
C TRP A 161 19.21 11.29 -10.45
N LYS A 162 19.55 10.19 -11.15
CA LYS A 162 20.96 9.82 -11.38
C LYS A 162 21.69 10.80 -12.29
N LEU A 163 20.96 11.40 -13.25
CA LEU A 163 21.55 12.35 -14.22
C LEU A 163 21.70 13.75 -13.64
N ASP A 164 20.71 14.25 -12.91
CA ASP A 164 20.70 15.60 -12.36
C ASP A 164 19.94 15.67 -11.02
N TYR A 165 20.58 15.19 -9.96
CA TYR A 165 19.99 15.19 -8.62
C TYR A 165 19.60 16.60 -8.14
N ALA A 166 20.46 17.60 -8.37
CA ALA A 166 20.22 18.96 -7.91
C ALA A 166 19.06 19.63 -8.66
N GLY A 167 19.01 19.48 -9.98
CA GLY A 167 17.93 20.01 -10.81
C GLY A 167 16.58 19.33 -10.52
N GLU A 168 16.57 18.03 -10.34
CA GLU A 168 15.34 17.29 -9.97
C GLU A 168 14.84 17.67 -8.56
N THR A 169 15.74 17.88 -7.59
CA THR A 169 15.38 18.39 -6.27
C THR A 169 14.74 19.78 -6.34
N GLN A 170 15.28 20.67 -7.18
CA GLN A 170 14.72 22.01 -7.37
C GLN A 170 13.34 21.94 -8.03
N LYS A 171 13.16 21.12 -9.06
CA LYS A 171 11.85 20.89 -9.71
C LYS A 171 10.82 20.33 -8.72
N LEU A 172 11.23 19.40 -7.86
CA LEU A 172 10.38 18.85 -6.81
C LEU A 172 9.90 19.93 -5.84
N LEU A 173 10.82 20.78 -5.37
CA LEU A 173 10.50 21.89 -4.48
C LEU A 173 9.51 22.87 -5.12
N GLU A 174 9.71 23.23 -6.39
CA GLU A 174 8.80 24.10 -7.14
C GLU A 174 7.44 23.46 -7.32
N SER A 175 7.39 22.16 -7.67
CA SER A 175 6.14 21.42 -7.76
C SER A 175 5.39 21.39 -6.43
N TRP A 176 6.09 21.16 -5.32
CA TRP A 176 5.46 21.17 -3.99
C TRP A 176 4.94 22.56 -3.60
N LYS A 177 5.67 23.63 -3.91
CA LYS A 177 5.19 25.01 -3.70
C LYS A 177 3.91 25.29 -4.48
N ASN A 178 3.82 24.78 -5.71
CA ASN A 178 2.64 24.95 -6.55
C ASN A 178 1.43 24.13 -6.05
N VAL A 179 1.65 22.91 -5.58
CA VAL A 179 0.57 21.98 -5.17
C VAL A 179 0.14 22.19 -3.73
N TYR A 180 1.10 22.37 -2.81
CA TYR A 180 0.86 22.42 -1.37
C TYR A 180 1.12 23.78 -0.75
N GLY A 181 1.75 24.71 -1.51
CA GLY A 181 2.12 26.03 -1.00
C GLY A 181 0.92 26.90 -0.67
N GLN A 182 1.07 27.68 0.38
CA GLN A 182 0.16 28.76 0.76
C GLN A 182 0.97 30.05 0.66
N ASP A 183 0.48 31.00 -0.16
CA ASP A 183 1.21 32.25 -0.48
C ASP A 183 2.65 32.00 -0.99
N GLY A 184 2.84 30.93 -1.80
CA GLY A 184 4.12 30.56 -2.38
C GLY A 184 5.12 29.90 -1.40
N GLN A 185 4.70 29.63 -0.17
CA GLN A 185 5.53 29.02 0.86
C GLN A 185 4.97 27.68 1.33
N LEU A 186 5.84 26.71 1.59
CA LEU A 186 5.48 25.45 2.23
C LEU A 186 5.34 25.68 3.73
N LYS A 187 4.24 25.22 4.29
CA LYS A 187 4.01 25.18 5.74
C LYS A 187 4.15 23.77 6.27
N PHE A 188 4.78 23.64 7.42
CA PHE A 188 4.79 22.42 8.21
C PHE A 188 3.84 22.59 9.41
N TYR A 189 3.54 21.48 10.06
CA TYR A 189 2.59 21.46 11.17
C TYR A 189 3.17 20.68 12.33
N ARG A 190 2.99 21.21 13.54
CA ARG A 190 3.41 20.54 14.77
C ARG A 190 2.21 20.21 15.65
N HIS A 191 2.33 19.13 16.40
CA HIS A 191 1.34 18.77 17.40
C HIS A 191 1.44 19.74 18.59
N VAL A 192 0.29 20.09 19.17
CA VAL A 192 0.21 20.98 20.34
C VAL A 192 -0.38 20.22 21.52
N GLY A 193 -1.66 19.88 21.45
CA GLY A 193 -2.44 19.24 22.49
C GLY A 193 -3.64 20.09 22.87
N CYS A 194 -4.77 19.44 23.09
CA CYS A 194 -6.01 20.04 23.57
C CYS A 194 -6.89 18.96 24.21
N ASP A 195 -8.01 19.34 24.78
CA ASP A 195 -8.96 18.40 25.41
C ASP A 195 -9.47 17.33 24.44
N LYS A 196 -9.69 17.69 23.16
CA LYS A 196 -10.16 16.75 22.12
C LYS A 196 -9.19 15.60 21.84
N CYS A 197 -7.91 15.79 22.08
CA CYS A 197 -6.86 14.78 21.88
C CYS A 197 -6.21 14.36 23.20
N ASN A 198 -6.79 14.70 24.35
CA ASN A 198 -6.27 14.42 25.68
C ASN A 198 -4.79 14.88 25.84
N GLY A 199 -4.48 16.07 25.36
CA GLY A 199 -3.16 16.68 25.45
C GLY A 199 -2.09 16.08 24.52
N THR A 200 -2.40 15.04 23.73
CA THR A 200 -1.40 14.33 22.92
C THR A 200 -1.03 15.03 21.62
N GLY A 201 -1.88 15.92 21.10
CA GLY A 201 -1.75 16.54 19.78
C GLY A 201 -2.11 15.65 18.60
N TYR A 202 -2.50 14.39 18.84
CA TYR A 202 -2.89 13.44 17.81
C TYR A 202 -4.29 12.90 18.04
N LYS A 203 -5.08 12.74 16.96
CA LYS A 203 -6.42 12.17 17.01
C LYS A 203 -6.70 11.33 15.75
N GLY A 204 -6.91 10.03 15.96
CA GLY A 204 -7.12 9.08 14.89
C GLY A 204 -5.82 8.63 14.19
N ARG A 205 -5.99 7.95 13.08
CA ARG A 205 -4.89 7.38 12.27
C ARG A 205 -5.11 7.74 10.81
N ILE A 206 -4.02 7.77 10.04
CA ILE A 206 -4.04 7.97 8.60
C ILE A 206 -3.23 6.85 7.93
N GLY A 207 -3.72 6.33 6.80
CA GLY A 207 -3.00 5.37 5.99
C GLY A 207 -1.83 6.02 5.27
N LEU A 208 -0.69 5.34 5.25
CA LEU A 208 0.40 5.58 4.32
C LEU A 208 0.40 4.43 3.32
N HIS A 209 0.53 4.75 2.04
CA HIS A 209 0.31 3.82 0.96
C HIS A 209 1.50 3.77 0.00
N GLU A 210 1.85 2.56 -0.42
CA GLU A 210 2.81 2.30 -1.47
C GLU A 210 2.14 1.35 -2.47
N LEU A 211 1.79 1.87 -3.66
CA LEU A 211 1.09 1.12 -4.69
C LEU A 211 2.04 0.80 -5.86
N LEU A 212 2.39 -0.46 -5.97
CA LEU A 212 3.12 -1.01 -7.11
C LEU A 212 2.10 -1.49 -8.15
N ILE A 213 2.22 -1.01 -9.37
CA ILE A 213 1.44 -1.48 -10.53
C ILE A 213 2.31 -2.47 -11.31
N ALA A 214 1.74 -3.62 -11.65
CA ALA A 214 2.43 -4.64 -12.44
C ALA A 214 2.33 -4.29 -13.93
N ASP A 215 3.08 -3.27 -14.35
CA ASP A 215 3.29 -2.93 -15.76
C ASP A 215 4.22 -3.94 -16.46
N ASP A 216 4.47 -3.75 -17.75
CA ASP A 216 5.29 -4.67 -18.55
C ASP A 216 6.72 -4.79 -18.02
N ASP A 217 7.31 -3.71 -17.53
CA ASP A 217 8.67 -3.73 -16.96
C ASP A 217 8.71 -4.54 -15.67
N ILE A 218 7.74 -4.36 -14.78
CA ILE A 218 7.61 -5.15 -13.55
C ILE A 218 7.34 -6.61 -13.86
N LYS A 219 6.44 -6.92 -14.80
CA LYS A 219 6.15 -8.30 -15.23
C LYS A 219 7.39 -9.00 -15.75
N LYS A 220 8.20 -8.32 -16.57
CA LYS A 220 9.48 -8.84 -17.06
C LYS A 220 10.43 -9.17 -15.91
N LEU A 221 10.58 -8.26 -14.93
CA LEU A 221 11.43 -8.49 -13.76
C LEU A 221 10.94 -9.67 -12.90
N ILE A 222 9.61 -9.86 -12.78
CA ILE A 222 9.04 -11.05 -12.12
C ILE A 222 9.45 -12.33 -12.84
N GLN A 223 9.31 -12.37 -14.17
CA GLN A 223 9.67 -13.53 -14.99
C GLN A 223 11.16 -13.87 -14.89
N GLU A 224 12.02 -12.86 -14.80
CA GLU A 224 13.48 -12.98 -14.62
C GLU A 224 13.89 -13.29 -13.18
N ARG A 225 12.96 -13.36 -12.23
CA ARG A 225 13.22 -13.51 -10.78
C ARG A 225 14.20 -12.45 -10.25
N ALA A 226 14.01 -11.21 -10.68
CA ALA A 226 14.87 -10.09 -10.31
C ALA A 226 14.90 -9.85 -8.78
N ARG A 227 15.95 -9.20 -8.33
CA ARG A 227 16.12 -8.85 -6.91
C ARG A 227 15.15 -7.74 -6.49
N VAL A 228 14.80 -7.71 -5.20
CA VAL A 228 13.94 -6.66 -4.62
C VAL A 228 14.39 -5.24 -5.01
N ALA A 229 15.71 -4.98 -5.00
CA ALA A 229 16.25 -3.67 -5.34
C ALA A 229 16.01 -3.28 -6.80
N GLU A 230 16.02 -4.23 -7.73
CA GLU A 230 15.75 -3.97 -9.16
C GLU A 230 14.26 -3.70 -9.39
N ILE A 231 13.39 -4.49 -8.74
CA ILE A 231 11.94 -4.30 -8.76
C ILE A 231 11.59 -2.94 -8.13
N PHE A 232 12.19 -2.58 -7.00
CA PHE A 232 12.01 -1.29 -6.35
C PHE A 232 12.40 -0.13 -7.28
N ALA A 233 13.59 -0.18 -7.89
CA ALA A 233 14.06 0.87 -8.79
C ALA A 233 13.13 1.04 -10.01
N ALA A 234 12.69 -0.05 -10.62
CA ALA A 234 11.74 -0.02 -11.73
C ALA A 234 10.37 0.51 -11.30
N SER A 235 9.89 0.12 -10.10
CA SER A 235 8.61 0.61 -9.58
C SER A 235 8.63 2.12 -9.33
N VAL A 236 9.70 2.65 -8.76
CA VAL A 236 9.88 4.10 -8.53
C VAL A 236 10.00 4.84 -9.86
N GLU A 237 10.74 4.29 -10.84
CA GLU A 237 10.83 4.84 -12.19
C GLU A 237 9.45 4.90 -12.87
N GLY A 238 8.61 3.88 -12.67
CA GLY A 238 7.22 3.82 -13.13
C GLY A 238 6.25 4.71 -12.35
N GLY A 239 6.73 5.46 -11.36
CA GLY A 239 5.92 6.44 -10.60
C GLY A 239 5.39 5.95 -9.25
N MET A 240 5.81 4.78 -8.77
CA MET A 240 5.45 4.34 -7.41
C MET A 240 5.98 5.32 -6.37
N ARG A 241 5.12 5.72 -5.45
CA ARG A 241 5.53 6.42 -4.22
C ARG A 241 5.71 5.41 -3.11
N THR A 242 6.85 5.50 -2.40
CA THR A 242 7.09 4.67 -1.22
C THR A 242 6.19 5.10 -0.06
N LEU A 243 6.02 4.24 0.94
CA LEU A 243 5.30 4.60 2.18
C LEU A 243 5.82 5.90 2.79
N LYS A 244 7.13 6.11 2.75
CA LYS A 244 7.79 7.30 3.27
C LYS A 244 7.45 8.54 2.45
N MET A 245 7.52 8.44 1.12
CA MET A 245 7.15 9.54 0.21
C MET A 245 5.70 9.95 0.39
N ASP A 246 4.77 9.00 0.43
CA ASP A 246 3.35 9.27 0.68
C ASP A 246 3.12 9.93 2.05
N GLY A 247 3.84 9.44 3.08
CA GLY A 247 3.82 10.06 4.41
C GLY A 247 4.33 11.50 4.42
N MET A 248 5.42 11.77 3.71
CA MET A 248 6.00 13.11 3.63
C MET A 248 5.10 14.08 2.86
N GLU A 249 4.44 13.66 1.79
CA GLU A 249 3.42 14.47 1.11
C GLU A 249 2.23 14.79 2.04
N LYS A 250 1.85 13.85 2.91
CA LYS A 250 0.81 14.06 3.93
C LYS A 250 1.22 15.03 5.06
N ILE A 251 2.53 15.19 5.30
CA ILE A 251 3.03 16.24 6.19
C ILE A 251 2.77 17.62 5.59
N LEU A 252 2.99 17.79 4.29
CA LEU A 252 2.80 19.08 3.58
C LEU A 252 1.35 19.58 3.64
N ILE A 253 0.38 18.67 3.78
CA ILE A 253 -1.04 19.02 3.95
C ILE A 253 -1.52 18.96 5.41
N GLY A 254 -0.59 18.79 6.35
CA GLY A 254 -0.86 18.85 7.78
C GLY A 254 -1.66 17.69 8.35
N LEU A 255 -1.57 16.50 7.75
CA LEU A 255 -2.27 15.31 8.25
C LEU A 255 -1.47 14.53 9.29
N THR A 256 -0.15 14.60 9.24
CA THR A 256 0.77 13.94 10.17
C THR A 256 2.05 14.76 10.29
N ASP A 257 3.04 14.26 11.02
CA ASP A 257 4.36 14.88 11.14
C ASP A 257 5.49 13.88 10.85
N LEU A 258 6.72 14.40 10.70
CA LEU A 258 7.89 13.60 10.32
C LEU A 258 8.22 12.51 11.36
N LYS A 259 7.99 12.79 12.65
CA LYS A 259 8.19 11.82 13.73
C LYS A 259 7.30 10.60 13.53
N MET A 260 6.03 10.82 13.18
CA MET A 260 5.07 9.73 12.97
C MET A 260 5.38 8.95 11.69
N VAL A 261 5.73 9.62 10.60
CA VAL A 261 6.12 8.96 9.34
C VAL A 261 7.36 8.09 9.57
N ARG A 262 8.41 8.62 10.17
CA ARG A 262 9.63 7.86 10.49
C ARG A 262 9.35 6.66 11.38
N SER A 263 8.46 6.78 12.37
CA SER A 263 8.16 5.71 13.33
C SER A 263 7.52 4.47 12.69
N VAL A 264 6.86 4.62 11.54
CA VAL A 264 6.15 3.53 10.85
C VAL A 264 6.80 3.09 9.53
N CYS A 265 7.74 3.89 9.00
CA CYS A 265 8.49 3.62 7.77
C CYS A 265 9.93 3.16 8.04
N ILE A 266 10.25 2.65 9.22
CA ILE A 266 11.57 2.09 9.54
C ILE A 266 11.76 0.83 8.68
N LYS A 267 12.89 0.78 7.98
CA LYS A 267 13.35 -0.37 7.19
C LYS A 267 13.90 -1.45 8.09
#